data_ed0ec2ac7edb3df95de627272168c1b8
#
_entry.id   ed0ec2ac7edb3df95de627272168c1b8
#
_cell.length_a   1.000
_cell.length_b   1.000
_cell.length_c   1.000
_cell.angle_alpha   90.00
_cell.angle_beta   90.00
_cell.angle_gamma   90.00
#
_symmetry.space_group_name_H-M   'P 1'
#
loop_
_entity.id
_entity.type
_entity.pdbx_description
1 polymer ?
#
loop_
_entity_poly.entity_id
_entity_poly.type
_entity_poly.pdbx_seq_one_letter_code
_entity_poly.pdbx_strand_id
1 'polypeptide(L)'
;MLFKNICAAAVLSLWAIASAQAADKMYDFKFQEAVNRAVADGALDGSVKFCLAGTKSGGKVIEKGLVTNKKTNGFAKSAETSCDHVLRSALIQFQNTAKANGANAVTNLVSFYKSNETRSTTTYQCAKGTAMAGVALKGDLVKF
;
A
#
# COMPACT_ATOMS: atom_id res chain seq x y z
N MET A 1 15.52 36.17 32.91
CA MET A 1 15.25 36.92 31.83
C MET A 1 15.34 36.23 30.52
N LEU A 2 16.49 35.79 30.14
CA LEU A 2 16.62 35.15 28.89
C LEU A 2 15.88 33.86 28.82
N PHE A 3 15.69 33.23 29.92
CA PHE A 3 15.04 31.95 29.92
C PHE A 3 13.64 31.96 29.39
N LYS A 4 12.96 33.00 29.52
CA LYS A 4 11.59 33.05 29.06
C LYS A 4 11.46 32.95 27.58
N ASN A 5 12.40 33.44 26.85
CA ASN A 5 12.37 33.37 25.40
C ASN A 5 12.54 31.97 24.91
N ILE A 6 13.34 31.21 25.58
CA ILE A 6 13.62 29.85 25.22
C ILE A 6 12.39 28.96 25.36
N CYS A 7 11.64 29.21 26.42
CA CYS A 7 10.44 28.42 26.65
C CYS A 7 9.41 28.59 25.54
N ALA A 8 9.26 29.79 25.04
CA ALA A 8 8.31 30.05 24.00
C ALA A 8 8.65 29.31 22.73
N ALA A 9 9.90 29.27 22.35
CA ALA A 9 10.33 28.60 21.15
C ALA A 9 10.09 27.11 21.24
N ALA A 10 10.34 26.52 22.37
CA ALA A 10 10.13 25.10 22.55
C ALA A 10 8.68 24.69 22.38
N VAL A 11 7.77 25.48 22.88
CA VAL A 11 6.36 25.19 22.77
C VAL A 11 5.89 25.16 21.32
N LEU A 12 6.35 26.11 20.53
CA LEU A 12 5.96 26.18 19.14
C LEU A 12 6.45 24.95 18.35
N SER A 13 7.63 24.49 18.67
CA SER A 13 8.16 23.31 17.98
C SER A 13 7.33 22.09 18.25
N LEU A 14 6.86 21.91 19.48
CA LEU A 14 6.04 20.76 19.82
C LEU A 14 4.71 20.75 19.07
N TRP A 15 4.13 21.88 18.88
CA TRP A 15 2.87 21.96 18.17
C TRP A 15 3.00 21.56 16.72
N ALA A 16 4.05 21.98 16.08
CA ALA A 16 4.30 21.60 14.71
C ALA A 16 4.44 20.10 14.55
N ILE A 17 5.13 19.46 15.50
CA ILE A 17 5.29 18.02 15.47
C ILE A 17 3.96 17.30 15.64
N ALA A 18 3.15 17.75 16.59
CA ALA A 18 1.85 17.14 16.83
C ALA A 18 0.95 17.24 15.61
N SER A 19 0.93 18.36 14.93
CA SER A 19 0.13 18.53 13.71
C SER A 19 0.56 17.61 12.61
N ALA A 20 1.86 17.43 12.42
CA ALA A 20 2.39 16.55 11.39
C ALA A 20 2.04 15.09 11.67
N GLN A 21 2.02 14.69 12.93
CA GLN A 21 1.71 13.31 13.29
C GLN A 21 0.25 12.94 13.11
N ALA A 22 -0.64 13.91 13.11
CA ALA A 22 -2.07 13.68 12.96
C ALA A 22 -2.47 13.45 11.50
N ALA A 23 -1.55 13.60 10.54
CA ALA A 23 -1.89 13.61 9.13
C ALA A 23 -2.27 12.24 8.58
N ASP A 24 -1.59 11.18 8.97
CA ASP A 24 -1.79 9.86 8.41
C ASP A 24 -2.08 8.83 9.48
N LYS A 25 -3.03 7.95 9.17
CA LYS A 25 -3.33 6.80 9.99
C LYS A 25 -3.18 5.54 9.15
N MET A 26 -2.55 4.51 9.72
CA MET A 26 -2.35 3.24 9.05
C MET A 26 -3.51 2.31 9.33
N TYR A 27 -3.98 1.66 8.27
CA TYR A 27 -5.07 0.68 8.35
C TYR A 27 -4.61 -0.63 7.75
N ASP A 28 -5.08 -1.73 8.30
CA ASP A 28 -4.88 -3.06 7.76
C ASP A 28 -6.21 -3.60 7.26
N PHE A 29 -6.26 -3.98 5.98
CA PHE A 29 -7.46 -4.54 5.38
C PHE A 29 -7.14 -5.91 4.79
N LYS A 30 -8.17 -6.75 4.66
CA LYS A 30 -8.02 -8.09 4.14
C LYS A 30 -7.70 -8.08 2.65
N PHE A 31 -6.55 -8.63 2.32
CA PHE A 31 -6.01 -8.54 0.96
C PHE A 31 -6.79 -9.39 -0.04
N GLN A 32 -7.00 -10.67 0.29
CA GLN A 32 -7.66 -11.58 -0.65
C GLN A 32 -9.10 -11.16 -0.96
N GLU A 33 -9.81 -10.66 0.02
CA GLU A 33 -11.17 -10.15 -0.19
C GLU A 33 -11.16 -8.97 -1.16
N ALA A 34 -10.20 -8.08 -1.01
CA ALA A 34 -10.08 -6.92 -1.90
C ALA A 34 -9.71 -7.35 -3.32
N VAL A 35 -8.81 -8.32 -3.48
CA VAL A 35 -8.48 -8.88 -4.79
C VAL A 35 -9.72 -9.50 -5.43
N ASN A 36 -10.46 -10.28 -4.67
CA ASN A 36 -11.67 -10.94 -5.19
C ASN A 36 -12.72 -9.92 -5.66
N ARG A 37 -12.90 -8.82 -4.91
CA ARG A 37 -13.82 -7.75 -5.34
C ARG A 37 -13.34 -7.10 -6.64
N ALA A 38 -12.05 -6.87 -6.76
CA ALA A 38 -11.49 -6.24 -7.95
C ALA A 38 -11.65 -7.11 -9.20
N VAL A 39 -11.52 -8.43 -9.05
CA VAL A 39 -11.79 -9.35 -10.16
C VAL A 39 -13.29 -9.38 -10.48
N ALA A 40 -14.14 -9.47 -9.48
CA ALA A 40 -15.59 -9.52 -9.67
C ALA A 40 -16.10 -8.26 -10.37
N ASP A 41 -15.53 -7.11 -10.07
CA ASP A 41 -15.92 -5.82 -10.66
C ASP A 41 -15.30 -5.60 -12.05
N GLY A 42 -14.40 -6.45 -12.49
CA GLY A 42 -13.72 -6.30 -13.76
C GLY A 42 -12.53 -5.35 -13.75
N ALA A 43 -12.12 -4.84 -12.60
CA ALA A 43 -10.92 -4.03 -12.47
C ALA A 43 -9.65 -4.85 -12.76
N LEU A 44 -9.66 -6.12 -12.36
CA LEU A 44 -8.64 -7.09 -12.69
C LEU A 44 -9.26 -8.18 -13.56
N ASP A 45 -8.48 -8.75 -14.47
CA ASP A 45 -8.99 -9.76 -15.40
C ASP A 45 -8.80 -11.20 -14.90
N GLY A 46 -8.17 -11.39 -13.75
CA GLY A 46 -7.95 -12.72 -13.16
C GLY A 46 -6.79 -13.49 -13.75
N SER A 47 -6.10 -12.94 -14.74
CA SER A 47 -4.98 -13.65 -15.39
C SER A 47 -3.72 -13.70 -14.55
N VAL A 48 -3.58 -12.82 -13.57
CA VAL A 48 -2.42 -12.73 -12.69
C VAL A 48 -2.86 -13.00 -11.27
N LYS A 49 -2.21 -13.96 -10.61
CA LYS A 49 -2.45 -14.26 -9.20
C LYS A 49 -1.64 -13.32 -8.32
N PHE A 50 -2.24 -12.87 -7.23
CA PHE A 50 -1.57 -12.01 -6.24
C PHE A 50 -1.47 -12.75 -4.93
N CYS A 51 -0.25 -12.97 -4.43
CA CYS A 51 -0.01 -13.78 -3.24
C CYS A 51 0.84 -13.01 -2.24
N LEU A 52 0.33 -12.83 -1.05
CA LEU A 52 1.07 -12.21 0.04
C LEU A 52 2.25 -13.10 0.44
N ALA A 53 3.29 -12.48 1.02
CA ALA A 53 4.47 -13.17 1.46
C ALA A 53 4.12 -14.34 2.39
N GLY A 54 4.74 -15.50 2.13
CA GLY A 54 4.52 -16.71 2.91
C GLY A 54 3.32 -17.54 2.51
N THR A 55 2.54 -17.13 1.51
CA THR A 55 1.33 -17.87 1.09
C THR A 55 1.54 -18.71 -0.17
N LYS A 56 2.56 -18.43 -0.94
CA LYS A 56 2.85 -19.19 -2.17
C LYS A 56 4.35 -19.19 -2.43
N SER A 57 4.89 -20.34 -2.78
CA SER A 57 6.30 -20.48 -3.13
C SER A 57 6.45 -21.15 -4.48
N GLY A 58 7.67 -21.15 -5.00
CA GLY A 58 8.00 -21.79 -6.27
C GLY A 58 7.76 -20.89 -7.47
N GLY A 59 7.75 -21.50 -8.65
CA GLY A 59 7.66 -20.78 -9.90
C GLY A 59 8.99 -20.19 -10.35
N LYS A 60 9.02 -19.70 -11.58
CA LYS A 60 10.20 -19.05 -12.14
C LYS A 60 10.14 -17.57 -11.90
N VAL A 61 11.10 -17.02 -11.16
CA VAL A 61 11.17 -15.60 -10.88
C VAL A 61 11.60 -14.85 -12.14
N ILE A 62 10.76 -13.92 -12.60
CA ILE A 62 11.04 -13.06 -13.75
C ILE A 62 11.71 -11.78 -13.28
N GLU A 63 11.21 -11.19 -12.21
CA GLU A 63 11.76 -9.97 -11.64
C GLU A 63 11.49 -9.94 -10.15
N LYS A 64 12.49 -9.56 -9.35
CA LYS A 64 12.37 -9.47 -7.90
C LYS A 64 12.19 -8.02 -7.45
N GLY A 65 11.40 -7.86 -6.39
CA GLY A 65 11.35 -6.60 -5.66
C GLY A 65 10.74 -5.44 -6.42
N LEU A 66 9.77 -5.73 -7.28
CA LEU A 66 9.06 -4.68 -8.00
C LEU A 66 8.18 -3.92 -7.01
N VAL A 67 8.28 -2.60 -7.04
CA VAL A 67 7.53 -1.72 -6.13
C VAL A 67 6.48 -0.96 -6.91
N THR A 68 5.28 -0.88 -6.35
CA THR A 68 4.27 0.04 -6.83
C THR A 68 3.82 0.93 -5.68
N ASN A 69 3.57 2.20 -5.97
CA ASN A 69 3.18 3.19 -4.97
C ASN A 69 2.09 4.04 -5.58
N LYS A 70 0.89 3.94 -5.02
CA LYS A 70 -0.29 4.64 -5.54
C LYS A 70 -0.95 5.47 -4.47
N LYS A 71 -1.53 6.59 -4.89
CA LYS A 71 -2.29 7.49 -4.03
C LYS A 71 -3.60 7.85 -4.70
N THR A 72 -4.59 8.16 -3.89
CA THR A 72 -5.88 8.63 -4.37
C THR A 72 -6.41 9.71 -3.45
N ASN A 73 -7.35 10.50 -3.96
CA ASN A 73 -8.06 11.47 -3.14
C ASN A 73 -8.99 10.72 -2.19
N GLY A 74 -8.84 10.97 -0.90
CA GLY A 74 -9.65 10.35 0.14
C GLY A 74 -10.47 11.34 0.95
N PHE A 75 -10.52 12.59 0.52
CA PHE A 75 -11.24 13.63 1.26
C PHE A 75 -12.72 13.29 1.35
N ALA A 76 -13.27 13.36 2.55
CA ALA A 76 -14.67 13.05 2.85
C ALA A 76 -15.08 11.61 2.50
N LYS A 77 -14.11 10.71 2.31
CA LYS A 77 -14.35 9.30 2.04
C LYS A 77 -13.85 8.46 3.21
N SER A 78 -14.46 7.28 3.41
CA SER A 78 -14.00 6.36 4.42
C SER A 78 -12.62 5.78 4.04
N ALA A 79 -11.90 5.29 5.03
CA ALA A 79 -10.66 4.59 4.78
C ALA A 79 -10.90 3.34 3.92
N GLU A 80 -11.98 2.61 4.19
CA GLU A 80 -12.31 1.42 3.41
C GLU A 80 -12.48 1.72 1.94
N THR A 81 -13.27 2.72 1.60
CA THR A 81 -13.53 3.10 0.21
C THR A 81 -12.27 3.59 -0.49
N SER A 82 -11.53 4.49 0.15
CA SER A 82 -10.33 5.07 -0.46
C SER A 82 -9.22 4.03 -0.61
N CYS A 83 -9.03 3.20 0.40
CA CYS A 83 -7.99 2.19 0.40
C CYS A 83 -8.28 1.07 -0.59
N ASP A 84 -9.54 0.66 -0.72
CA ASP A 84 -9.92 -0.32 -1.73
C ASP A 84 -9.62 0.21 -3.14
N HIS A 85 -9.96 1.45 -3.38
CA HIS A 85 -9.70 2.09 -4.69
C HIS A 85 -8.21 2.17 -4.99
N VAL A 86 -7.40 2.61 -4.05
CA VAL A 86 -5.98 2.79 -4.29
C VAL A 86 -5.26 1.44 -4.39
N LEU A 87 -5.71 0.42 -3.67
CA LEU A 87 -5.17 -0.93 -3.84
C LEU A 87 -5.43 -1.44 -5.25
N ARG A 88 -6.64 -1.24 -5.78
CA ARG A 88 -6.95 -1.62 -7.17
C ARG A 88 -5.98 -1.00 -8.15
N SER A 89 -5.68 0.27 -7.99
CA SER A 89 -4.71 0.95 -8.86
C SER A 89 -3.34 0.28 -8.79
N ALA A 90 -2.89 -0.08 -7.61
CA ALA A 90 -1.62 -0.77 -7.43
C ALA A 90 -1.63 -2.15 -8.09
N LEU A 91 -2.70 -2.90 -7.91
CA LEU A 91 -2.82 -4.24 -8.48
C LEU A 91 -2.95 -4.21 -10.01
N ILE A 92 -3.64 -3.22 -10.56
CA ILE A 92 -3.74 -3.04 -12.00
C ILE A 92 -2.35 -2.81 -12.59
N GLN A 93 -1.53 -2.00 -11.95
CA GLN A 93 -0.16 -1.78 -12.42
C GLN A 93 0.65 -3.06 -12.37
N PHE A 94 0.56 -3.83 -11.31
CA PHE A 94 1.23 -5.13 -11.23
C PHE A 94 0.73 -6.09 -12.30
N GLN A 95 -0.57 -6.15 -12.53
CA GLN A 95 -1.15 -7.01 -13.55
C GLN A 95 -0.59 -6.68 -14.94
N ASN A 96 -0.59 -5.40 -15.28
CA ASN A 96 -0.10 -4.96 -16.59
C ASN A 96 1.39 -5.25 -16.74
N THR A 97 2.18 -5.00 -15.71
CA THR A 97 3.63 -5.26 -15.73
C THR A 97 3.91 -6.76 -15.83
N ALA A 98 3.19 -7.57 -15.07
CA ALA A 98 3.33 -9.03 -15.12
C ALA A 98 3.04 -9.57 -16.51
N LYS A 99 1.92 -9.16 -17.10
CA LYS A 99 1.54 -9.60 -18.44
C LYS A 99 2.56 -9.19 -19.49
N ALA A 100 3.06 -7.96 -19.40
CA ALA A 100 4.07 -7.46 -20.33
C ALA A 100 5.40 -8.22 -20.24
N ASN A 101 5.69 -8.82 -19.10
CA ASN A 101 6.94 -9.54 -18.86
C ASN A 101 6.79 -11.07 -18.85
N GLY A 102 5.63 -11.58 -19.24
CA GLY A 102 5.40 -13.02 -19.32
C GLY A 102 5.22 -13.70 -17.98
N ALA A 103 4.92 -12.95 -16.93
CA ALA A 103 4.60 -13.48 -15.62
C ALA A 103 3.08 -13.70 -15.48
N ASN A 104 2.69 -14.68 -14.67
CA ASN A 104 1.28 -14.93 -14.39
C ASN A 104 0.96 -14.86 -12.88
N ALA A 105 1.93 -14.42 -12.08
CA ALA A 105 1.72 -14.23 -10.65
C ALA A 105 2.62 -13.12 -10.12
N VAL A 106 2.16 -12.48 -9.06
CA VAL A 106 2.97 -11.60 -8.23
C VAL A 106 2.95 -12.23 -6.85
N THR A 107 4.11 -12.70 -6.40
CA THR A 107 4.24 -13.41 -5.13
C THR A 107 5.11 -12.62 -4.16
N ASN A 108 5.19 -13.12 -2.94
CA ASN A 108 6.01 -12.50 -1.91
C ASN A 108 5.64 -11.04 -1.69
N LEU A 109 4.36 -10.71 -1.84
CA LEU A 109 3.87 -9.34 -1.68
C LEU A 109 3.94 -8.91 -0.22
N VAL A 110 4.51 -7.75 -0.01
CA VAL A 110 4.54 -7.08 1.30
C VAL A 110 4.10 -5.64 1.12
N SER A 111 3.60 -5.06 2.20
CA SER A 111 3.35 -3.62 2.23
C SER A 111 4.68 -2.88 2.38
N PHE A 112 4.80 -1.76 1.67
CA PHE A 112 6.08 -1.07 1.56
C PHE A 112 5.93 0.45 1.67
N TYR A 113 5.02 0.91 2.51
CA TYR A 113 4.71 2.33 2.66
C TYR A 113 5.92 3.08 3.22
N LYS A 114 6.34 4.13 2.52
CA LYS A 114 7.54 4.93 2.85
C LYS A 114 8.78 4.05 3.02
N SER A 115 8.90 3.03 2.20
CA SER A 115 9.99 2.06 2.20
C SER A 115 10.09 1.22 3.48
N ASN A 116 9.02 1.16 4.28
CA ASN A 116 8.96 0.31 5.46
C ASN A 116 8.22 -0.98 5.12
N GLU A 117 8.94 -2.08 5.12
CA GLU A 117 8.38 -3.38 4.78
C GLU A 117 7.55 -3.93 5.94
N THR A 118 6.32 -4.31 5.64
CA THR A 118 5.43 -4.97 6.60
C THR A 118 4.87 -6.23 5.97
N ARG A 119 5.17 -7.37 6.59
CA ARG A 119 4.75 -8.68 6.10
C ARG A 119 3.48 -9.12 6.82
N SER A 120 2.56 -9.68 6.07
CA SER A 120 1.36 -10.31 6.60
C SER A 120 0.89 -11.36 5.61
N THR A 121 0.33 -12.44 6.11
CA THR A 121 -0.25 -13.48 5.26
C THR A 121 -1.72 -13.22 4.96
N THR A 122 -2.31 -12.16 5.49
CA THR A 122 -3.76 -11.92 5.36
C THR A 122 -4.12 -10.49 4.99
N THR A 123 -3.31 -9.49 5.36
CA THR A 123 -3.68 -8.09 5.22
C THR A 123 -2.66 -7.28 4.42
N TYR A 124 -3.10 -6.15 3.92
CA TYR A 124 -2.23 -5.11 3.36
C TYR A 124 -2.43 -3.82 4.15
N GLN A 125 -1.42 -2.97 4.15
CA GLN A 125 -1.48 -1.67 4.80
C GLN A 125 -1.89 -0.57 3.84
N CYS A 126 -2.70 0.36 4.33
CA CYS A 126 -3.07 1.57 3.61
C CYS A 126 -2.94 2.76 4.56
N ALA A 127 -2.32 3.81 4.09
CA ALA A 127 -2.22 5.06 4.83
C ALA A 127 -3.37 5.97 4.43
N LYS A 128 -4.09 6.52 5.39
CA LYS A 128 -5.20 7.43 5.13
C LYS A 128 -5.06 8.67 6.00
N GLY A 129 -4.94 9.81 5.36
CA GLY A 129 -5.00 11.11 6.01
C GLY A 129 -6.32 11.79 5.72
N THR A 130 -6.39 13.09 5.99
CA THR A 130 -7.59 13.88 5.75
C THR A 130 -7.92 13.97 4.26
N ALA A 131 -6.90 14.15 3.43
CA ALA A 131 -7.09 14.41 2.00
C ALA A 131 -6.73 13.23 1.09
N MET A 132 -5.79 12.38 1.49
CA MET A 132 -5.21 11.36 0.61
C MET A 132 -5.21 9.99 1.26
N ALA A 133 -5.28 8.96 0.42
CA ALA A 133 -5.01 7.57 0.81
C ALA A 133 -3.89 7.02 -0.06
N GLY A 134 -3.05 6.17 0.49
CA GLY A 134 -1.90 5.61 -0.22
C GLY A 134 -1.64 4.16 0.11
N VAL A 135 -1.24 3.40 -0.92
CA VAL A 135 -0.81 2.01 -0.79
C VAL A 135 0.52 1.85 -1.53
N ALA A 136 1.50 1.28 -0.87
CA ALA A 136 2.73 0.86 -1.51
C ALA A 136 2.91 -0.63 -1.27
N LEU A 137 3.25 -1.35 -2.34
CA LEU A 137 3.47 -2.79 -2.31
C LEU A 137 4.78 -3.12 -2.99
N LYS A 138 5.41 -4.19 -2.53
CA LYS A 138 6.62 -4.75 -3.14
C LYS A 138 6.41 -6.23 -3.32
N GLY A 139 6.75 -6.75 -4.49
CA GLY A 139 6.56 -8.15 -4.79
C GLY A 139 7.42 -8.64 -5.94
N ASP A 140 7.36 -9.93 -6.20
CA ASP A 140 8.14 -10.60 -7.24
C ASP A 140 7.22 -11.03 -8.38
N LEU A 141 7.64 -10.77 -9.62
CA LEU A 141 6.96 -11.30 -10.80
C LEU A 141 7.42 -12.72 -11.04
N VAL A 142 6.46 -13.63 -11.17
CA VAL A 142 6.76 -15.06 -11.25
C VAL A 142 5.91 -15.71 -12.34
N LYS A 143 6.48 -16.74 -12.98
CA LYS A 143 5.78 -17.59 -13.93
C LYS A 143 5.64 -19.00 -13.34
N PHE A 144 4.41 -19.45 -13.22
CA PHE A 144 4.09 -20.82 -12.86
C PHE A 144 3.71 -21.64 -14.07
#